data_56c2ad13bc5d86254047090eb1cdced5
#
_entry.id   56c2ad13bc5d86254047090eb1cdced5
#
_cell.length_a   1.000
_cell.length_b   1.000
_cell.length_c   1.000
_cell.angle_alpha   90.00
_cell.angle_beta   90.00
_cell.angle_gamma   90.00
#
_symmetry.space_group_name_H-M   'P 1'
#
loop_
_entity.id
_entity.type
_entity.pdbx_description
1 polymer ?
#
loop_
_entity_poly.entity_id
_entity_poly.type
_entity_poly.pdbx_seq_one_letter_code
_entity_poly.pdbx_strand_id
1 'polypeptide(L)'
;MQRSLKLKIVRPYDESITWEEIGYLLRGISYQICKMSNYCMTHHLLRALGMETENLNPQGNLYCYPRLAKEYPDVPTGIICAAEGRARKVFQQKARSVLFSETALPTFRKDCSIPIPVAGYSLLKTETDTYVANIQLLSRKAAKTGKLPGRIQFVLANNWRDKKAGSVLRRLAEGTLKRGVASLFRAKRNWYISIPYEAEPISMEEAFEPDLVMGVAFGSRCALAYAFNHSPKRGELGGEEIFSHQKKLLVRKMQIQQQYNWSGRKGHGRENALKPLQLLYEKERNYRNLTNERYAKWIVEIAKKNHCGVIRLESGHNNHSGKPYIILARWPRAALRKKIRDKAEAYGIEVQECAADKIQFRCSRCGAAQEPAEGNRWFICNNCGYGKEEKKTAGGFISVDYNTARNLAVWEEKDRGI
;
A
#
# COMPACT_ATOMS: atom_id res chain seq x y z
N MET A 1 11.62 4.25 -9.87
CA MET A 1 10.41 3.73 -9.19
C MET A 1 10.79 2.68 -8.14
N GLN A 2 10.25 2.78 -6.90
CA GLN A 2 10.56 1.80 -5.85
C GLN A 2 9.57 0.62 -5.87
N ARG A 3 10.08 -0.59 -6.04
CA ARG A 3 9.33 -1.86 -6.00
C ARG A 3 9.88 -2.77 -4.91
N SER A 4 9.19 -3.84 -4.58
CA SER A 4 9.69 -4.83 -3.63
C SER A 4 9.50 -6.26 -4.14
N LEU A 5 10.53 -7.09 -3.95
CA LEU A 5 10.50 -8.52 -4.22
C LEU A 5 10.31 -9.27 -2.90
N LYS A 6 9.26 -10.07 -2.81
CA LYS A 6 8.97 -10.90 -1.65
C LYS A 6 9.32 -12.36 -1.94
N LEU A 7 10.20 -12.93 -1.13
CA LEU A 7 10.68 -14.30 -1.28
C LEU A 7 10.43 -15.10 0.00
N LYS A 8 10.01 -16.36 -0.15
CA LYS A 8 9.91 -17.28 0.97
C LYS A 8 11.29 -17.82 1.32
N ILE A 9 11.60 -17.87 2.60
CA ILE A 9 12.77 -18.58 3.12
C ILE A 9 12.40 -20.06 3.27
N VAL A 10 13.16 -20.94 2.63
CA VAL A 10 12.89 -22.38 2.58
C VAL A 10 13.54 -23.09 3.76
N ARG A 11 14.85 -22.91 3.93
CA ARG A 11 15.66 -23.54 4.99
C ARG A 11 16.95 -22.74 5.22
N PRO A 12 17.64 -22.94 6.35
CA PRO A 12 19.06 -22.56 6.44
C PRO A 12 19.86 -23.24 5.32
N TYR A 13 20.92 -22.60 4.87
CA TYR A 13 21.84 -23.20 3.87
C TYR A 13 22.77 -24.21 4.55
N ASP A 14 23.24 -23.88 5.75
CA ASP A 14 24.00 -24.77 6.62
C ASP A 14 23.04 -25.76 7.29
N GLU A 15 23.24 -27.07 7.01
CA GLU A 15 22.38 -28.13 7.49
C GLU A 15 22.61 -28.45 9.00
N SER A 16 23.70 -27.96 9.58
CA SER A 16 23.93 -28.07 11.02
C SER A 16 23.03 -27.19 11.86
N ILE A 17 22.41 -26.18 11.25
CA ILE A 17 21.53 -25.22 11.91
C ILE A 17 20.07 -25.62 11.68
N THR A 18 19.36 -25.87 12.77
CA THR A 18 17.96 -26.30 12.70
C THR A 18 16.98 -25.16 12.51
N TRP A 19 15.82 -25.46 11.90
CA TRP A 19 14.72 -24.48 11.80
C TRP A 19 14.17 -24.06 13.16
N GLU A 20 14.28 -24.87 14.17
CA GLU A 20 13.81 -24.57 15.52
C GLU A 20 14.66 -23.47 16.14
N GLU A 21 15.98 -23.61 16.09
CA GLU A 21 16.96 -22.62 16.57
C GLU A 21 16.78 -21.28 15.84
N ILE A 22 16.68 -21.31 14.51
CA ILE A 22 16.41 -20.10 13.70
C ILE A 22 15.08 -19.49 14.05
N GLY A 23 14.04 -20.30 14.19
CA GLY A 23 12.70 -19.83 14.55
C GLY A 23 12.68 -19.16 15.91
N TYR A 24 13.43 -19.66 16.86
CA TYR A 24 13.59 -19.06 18.19
C TYR A 24 14.33 -17.71 18.09
N LEU A 25 15.48 -17.69 17.42
CA LEU A 25 16.27 -16.50 17.19
C LEU A 25 15.44 -15.38 16.52
N LEU A 26 14.79 -15.68 15.40
CA LEU A 26 14.03 -14.67 14.64
C LEU A 26 12.85 -14.13 15.44
N ARG A 27 12.16 -14.96 16.24
CA ARG A 27 11.09 -14.49 17.14
C ARG A 27 11.65 -13.61 18.25
N GLY A 28 12.80 -13.97 18.82
CA GLY A 28 13.51 -13.18 19.83
C GLY A 28 13.88 -11.79 19.30
N ILE A 29 14.53 -11.72 18.14
CA ILE A 29 14.90 -10.46 17.50
C ILE A 29 13.63 -9.64 17.17
N SER A 30 12.60 -10.25 16.61
CA SER A 30 11.34 -9.56 16.30
C SER A 30 10.72 -8.91 17.55
N TYR A 31 10.75 -9.62 18.68
CA TYR A 31 10.27 -9.09 19.95
C TYR A 31 11.14 -7.94 20.49
N GLN A 32 12.47 -8.05 20.39
CA GLN A 32 13.39 -6.97 20.77
C GLN A 32 13.17 -5.73 19.88
N ILE A 33 12.99 -5.90 18.56
CA ILE A 33 12.66 -4.81 17.63
C ILE A 33 11.34 -4.15 18.00
N CYS A 34 10.33 -4.92 18.43
CA CYS A 34 9.07 -4.36 18.93
C CYS A 34 9.32 -3.42 20.12
N LYS A 35 10.08 -3.85 21.11
CA LYS A 35 10.43 -3.04 22.29
C LYS A 35 11.21 -1.78 21.88
N MET A 36 12.29 -1.91 21.11
CA MET A 36 13.09 -0.80 20.62
C MET A 36 12.26 0.22 19.85
N SER A 37 11.42 -0.26 18.91
CA SER A 37 10.59 0.64 18.11
C SER A 37 9.55 1.38 18.94
N ASN A 38 8.92 0.71 19.92
CA ASN A 38 7.96 1.37 20.83
C ASN A 38 8.66 2.38 21.76
N TYR A 39 9.84 2.05 22.25
CA TYR A 39 10.68 3.01 22.99
C TYR A 39 10.94 4.27 22.16
N CYS A 40 11.41 4.12 20.92
CA CYS A 40 11.63 5.27 20.02
C CYS A 40 10.33 6.05 19.76
N MET A 41 9.18 5.37 19.60
CA MET A 41 7.89 6.05 19.40
C MET A 41 7.51 6.94 20.57
N THR A 42 7.70 6.46 21.81
CA THR A 42 7.46 7.25 23.03
C THR A 42 8.35 8.48 23.07
N HIS A 43 9.64 8.32 22.81
CA HIS A 43 10.58 9.45 22.84
C HIS A 43 10.36 10.45 21.68
N HIS A 44 9.89 10.00 20.51
CA HIS A 44 9.44 10.91 19.46
C HIS A 44 8.25 11.77 19.90
N LEU A 45 7.30 11.18 20.64
CA LEU A 45 6.16 11.91 21.18
C LEU A 45 6.62 12.90 22.26
N LEU A 46 7.45 12.45 23.24
CA LEU A 46 7.98 13.31 24.28
C LEU A 46 8.74 14.51 23.70
N ARG A 47 9.58 14.28 22.69
CA ARG A 47 10.27 15.35 21.98
C ARG A 47 9.29 16.33 21.32
N ALA A 48 8.26 15.82 20.65
CA ALA A 48 7.27 16.66 19.97
C ALA A 48 6.45 17.50 20.97
N LEU A 49 6.36 17.05 22.24
CA LEU A 49 5.76 17.77 23.36
C LEU A 49 6.76 18.67 24.13
N GLY A 50 8.03 18.71 23.69
CA GLY A 50 9.08 19.49 24.39
C GLY A 50 9.57 18.86 25.69
N MET A 51 9.27 17.58 25.96
CA MET A 51 9.57 16.88 27.22
C MET A 51 10.80 15.95 27.15
N GLU A 52 11.29 15.62 25.93
CA GLU A 52 12.47 14.75 25.77
C GLU A 52 13.77 15.52 25.97
N THR A 53 14.61 15.07 26.87
CA THR A 53 15.91 15.69 27.23
C THR A 53 17.07 14.69 27.25
N GLU A 54 16.79 13.37 27.33
CA GLU A 54 17.82 12.37 27.59
C GLU A 54 18.43 11.74 26.33
N ASN A 55 17.62 11.54 25.27
CA ASN A 55 18.04 10.84 24.07
C ASN A 55 18.34 11.79 22.91
N LEU A 56 18.99 12.90 23.19
CA LEU A 56 19.33 13.90 22.18
C LEU A 56 20.81 13.80 21.79
N ASN A 57 21.10 13.94 20.50
CA ASN A 57 22.47 14.12 20.03
C ASN A 57 22.94 15.58 20.24
N PRO A 58 24.22 15.90 20.02
CA PRO A 58 24.74 17.26 20.16
C PRO A 58 24.02 18.33 19.36
N GLN A 59 23.38 17.93 18.22
CA GLN A 59 22.59 18.81 17.38
C GLN A 59 21.12 18.91 17.83
N GLY A 60 20.77 18.36 18.99
CA GLY A 60 19.43 18.37 19.53
C GLY A 60 18.43 17.45 18.82
N ASN A 61 18.88 16.52 17.98
CA ASN A 61 18.00 15.54 17.35
C ASN A 61 17.85 14.28 18.20
N LEU A 62 16.66 13.68 18.19
CA LEU A 62 16.43 12.41 18.89
C LEU A 62 17.34 11.31 18.34
N TYR A 63 18.07 10.67 19.25
CA TYR A 63 19.04 9.61 18.95
C TYR A 63 19.02 8.54 20.05
N CYS A 64 18.12 7.59 19.93
CA CYS A 64 17.93 6.52 20.92
C CYS A 64 18.99 5.42 20.84
N TYR A 65 19.78 5.37 19.77
CA TYR A 65 20.75 4.30 19.51
C TYR A 65 21.70 3.98 20.68
N PRO A 66 22.36 4.93 21.36
CA PRO A 66 23.33 4.59 22.41
C PRO A 66 22.71 3.76 23.54
N ARG A 67 21.49 4.13 23.96
CA ARG A 67 20.76 3.41 25.00
C ARG A 67 20.32 2.03 24.49
N LEU A 68 19.75 1.98 23.30
CA LEU A 68 19.30 0.71 22.71
C LEU A 68 20.45 -0.26 22.47
N ALA A 69 21.61 0.21 22.02
CA ALA A 69 22.78 -0.64 21.83
C ALA A 69 23.31 -1.23 23.15
N LYS A 70 23.20 -0.50 24.26
CA LYS A 70 23.56 -0.98 25.60
C LYS A 70 22.55 -2.01 26.12
N GLU A 71 21.27 -1.79 25.87
CA GLU A 71 20.19 -2.67 26.35
C GLU A 71 20.05 -3.95 25.51
N TYR A 72 20.37 -3.87 24.20
CA TYR A 72 20.26 -4.98 23.25
C TYR A 72 21.60 -5.30 22.56
N PRO A 73 22.65 -5.72 23.32
CA PRO A 73 24.00 -5.90 22.80
C PRO A 73 24.14 -7.02 21.77
N ASP A 74 23.19 -7.95 21.73
CA ASP A 74 23.17 -9.09 20.82
C ASP A 74 22.65 -8.72 19.42
N VAL A 75 21.89 -7.62 19.32
CA VAL A 75 21.33 -7.16 18.04
C VAL A 75 22.37 -6.34 17.28
N PRO A 76 22.56 -6.59 15.97
CA PRO A 76 23.46 -5.79 15.15
C PRO A 76 23.10 -4.32 15.14
N THR A 77 24.08 -3.44 15.24
CA THR A 77 23.95 -1.97 15.19
C THR A 77 23.06 -1.51 14.03
N GLY A 78 23.31 -2.05 12.85
CA GLY A 78 22.53 -1.66 11.65
C GLY A 78 21.05 -1.98 11.76
N ILE A 79 20.67 -3.05 12.47
CA ILE A 79 19.28 -3.42 12.73
C ILE A 79 18.65 -2.42 13.73
N ILE A 80 19.39 -2.05 14.78
CA ILE A 80 18.94 -1.05 15.77
C ILE A 80 18.67 0.29 15.07
N CYS A 81 19.63 0.80 14.28
CA CYS A 81 19.48 2.04 13.53
C CYS A 81 18.30 1.98 12.52
N ALA A 82 18.13 0.83 11.87
CA ALA A 82 17.03 0.65 10.93
C ALA A 82 15.66 0.60 11.64
N ALA A 83 15.59 0.04 12.85
CA ALA A 83 14.38 0.04 13.68
C ALA A 83 14.02 1.45 14.18
N GLU A 84 15.03 2.23 14.65
CA GLU A 84 14.87 3.63 15.03
C GLU A 84 14.39 4.48 13.84
N GLY A 85 15.03 4.37 12.67
CA GLY A 85 14.65 5.08 11.46
C GLY A 85 13.22 4.74 10.99
N ARG A 86 12.80 3.48 11.16
CA ARG A 86 11.42 3.06 10.89
C ARG A 86 10.43 3.69 11.86
N ALA A 87 10.73 3.69 13.15
CA ALA A 87 9.89 4.31 14.17
C ALA A 87 9.72 5.80 13.89
N ARG A 88 10.81 6.51 13.55
CA ARG A 88 10.80 7.92 13.14
C ARG A 88 9.85 8.17 11.98
N LYS A 89 9.95 7.38 10.91
CA LYS A 89 9.07 7.53 9.73
C LYS A 89 7.60 7.30 10.08
N VAL A 90 7.29 6.29 10.89
CA VAL A 90 5.92 6.00 11.32
C VAL A 90 5.37 7.14 12.17
N PHE A 91 6.17 7.68 13.09
CA PHE A 91 5.77 8.84 13.89
C PHE A 91 5.52 10.07 13.02
N GLN A 92 6.45 10.44 12.14
CA GLN A 92 6.31 11.60 11.24
C GLN A 92 5.03 11.56 10.41
N GLN A 93 4.65 10.38 9.89
CA GLN A 93 3.42 10.19 9.13
C GLN A 93 2.13 10.41 9.95
N LYS A 94 2.20 10.27 11.28
CA LYS A 94 1.05 10.35 12.18
C LYS A 94 1.16 11.48 13.21
N ALA A 95 2.27 12.20 13.21
CA ALA A 95 2.58 13.19 14.24
C ALA A 95 1.44 14.18 14.47
N ARG A 96 0.92 14.79 13.40
CA ARG A 96 -0.19 15.74 13.50
C ARG A 96 -1.42 15.12 14.19
N SER A 97 -1.93 14.00 13.68
CA SER A 97 -3.11 13.35 14.24
C SER A 97 -2.91 12.87 15.68
N VAL A 98 -1.69 12.47 16.06
CA VAL A 98 -1.35 12.07 17.44
C VAL A 98 -1.31 13.29 18.36
N LEU A 99 -0.65 14.38 17.96
CA LEU A 99 -0.53 15.60 18.76
C LEU A 99 -1.86 16.30 18.97
N PHE A 100 -2.76 16.25 17.99
CA PHE A 100 -4.14 16.77 18.13
C PHE A 100 -5.11 15.76 18.75
N SER A 101 -4.61 14.64 19.31
CA SER A 101 -5.43 13.60 19.97
C SER A 101 -6.50 12.95 19.06
N GLU A 102 -6.37 13.08 17.74
CA GLU A 102 -7.28 12.46 16.77
C GLU A 102 -7.06 10.94 16.68
N THR A 103 -5.82 10.49 16.92
CA THR A 103 -5.45 9.07 16.90
C THR A 103 -4.49 8.74 18.03
N ALA A 104 -4.54 7.49 18.52
CA ALA A 104 -3.57 7.00 19.48
C ALA A 104 -2.17 6.89 18.87
N LEU A 105 -1.13 6.96 19.73
CA LEU A 105 0.25 6.72 19.32
C LEU A 105 0.38 5.33 18.69
N PRO A 106 0.90 5.22 17.45
CA PRO A 106 1.12 3.92 16.82
C PRO A 106 2.05 3.04 17.63
N THR A 107 1.73 1.75 17.75
CA THR A 107 2.54 0.77 18.47
C THR A 107 2.94 -0.38 17.57
N PHE A 108 4.14 -0.92 17.79
CA PHE A 108 4.62 -2.11 17.12
C PHE A 108 4.23 -3.36 17.92
N ARG A 109 3.85 -4.42 17.24
CA ARG A 109 3.47 -5.69 17.85
C ARG A 109 4.68 -6.62 17.98
N LYS A 110 4.59 -7.62 18.88
CA LYS A 110 5.68 -8.57 19.17
C LYS A 110 6.18 -9.38 17.97
N ASP A 111 5.37 -9.48 16.90
CA ASP A 111 5.66 -10.18 15.67
C ASP A 111 5.95 -9.22 14.50
N CYS A 112 6.45 -8.02 14.81
CA CYS A 112 6.78 -7.04 13.79
C CYS A 112 7.97 -7.51 12.91
N SER A 113 8.05 -6.99 11.68
CA SER A 113 9.14 -7.33 10.78
C SER A 113 10.49 -6.83 11.30
N ILE A 114 11.55 -7.58 11.03
CA ILE A 114 12.93 -7.23 11.35
C ILE A 114 13.49 -6.44 10.15
N PRO A 115 13.86 -5.17 10.31
CA PRO A 115 14.47 -4.39 9.24
C PRO A 115 15.95 -4.76 9.10
N ILE A 116 16.37 -5.16 7.90
CA ILE A 116 17.76 -5.52 7.60
C ILE A 116 18.35 -4.44 6.70
N PRO A 117 19.36 -3.68 7.18
CA PRO A 117 20.00 -2.64 6.37
C PRO A 117 20.73 -3.26 5.17
N VAL A 118 20.98 -2.43 4.14
CA VAL A 118 21.62 -2.90 2.89
C VAL A 118 22.96 -3.61 3.13
N ALA A 119 23.78 -3.09 4.04
CA ALA A 119 25.05 -3.72 4.42
C ALA A 119 24.88 -5.00 5.26
N GLY A 120 23.68 -5.19 5.84
CA GLY A 120 23.35 -6.35 6.68
C GLY A 120 22.95 -7.59 5.90
N TYR A 121 22.81 -7.55 4.59
CA TYR A 121 22.50 -8.73 3.79
C TYR A 121 23.17 -8.72 2.42
N SER A 122 23.40 -9.90 1.87
CA SER A 122 23.81 -10.11 0.49
C SER A 122 23.01 -11.25 -0.14
N LEU A 123 22.87 -11.21 -1.44
CA LEU A 123 22.24 -12.26 -2.23
C LEU A 123 23.32 -12.92 -3.06
N LEU A 124 23.33 -14.24 -3.06
CA LEU A 124 24.30 -15.07 -3.78
C LEU A 124 23.51 -16.08 -4.62
N LYS A 125 24.03 -16.39 -5.78
CA LYS A 125 23.59 -17.52 -6.59
C LYS A 125 24.64 -18.60 -6.49
N THR A 126 24.25 -19.80 -6.07
CA THR A 126 25.15 -20.95 -5.96
C THR A 126 25.36 -21.62 -7.32
N GLU A 127 26.35 -22.49 -7.44
CA GLU A 127 26.60 -23.30 -8.64
C GLU A 127 25.39 -24.19 -9.00
N THR A 128 24.59 -24.57 -8.02
CA THR A 128 23.38 -25.39 -8.19
C THR A 128 22.13 -24.56 -8.56
N ASP A 129 22.31 -23.34 -9.10
CA ASP A 129 21.23 -22.41 -9.48
C ASP A 129 20.26 -22.02 -8.33
N THR A 130 20.74 -22.19 -7.09
CA THR A 130 19.98 -21.86 -5.88
C THR A 130 20.34 -20.45 -5.40
N TYR A 131 19.35 -19.65 -5.03
CA TYR A 131 19.57 -18.32 -4.47
C TYR A 131 19.64 -18.39 -2.94
N VAL A 132 20.65 -17.75 -2.39
CA VAL A 132 20.91 -17.71 -0.94
C VAL A 132 20.99 -16.27 -0.48
N ALA A 133 20.26 -15.95 0.59
CA ALA A 133 20.39 -14.69 1.31
C ALA A 133 21.30 -14.87 2.53
N ASN A 134 22.42 -14.17 2.56
CA ASN A 134 23.34 -14.14 3.70
C ASN A 134 23.01 -12.93 4.56
N ILE A 135 22.47 -13.13 5.75
CA ILE A 135 21.85 -12.09 6.59
C ILE A 135 22.55 -11.99 7.94
N GLN A 136 22.95 -10.79 8.33
CA GLN A 136 23.51 -10.52 9.66
C GLN A 136 22.37 -10.41 10.68
N LEU A 137 22.26 -11.38 11.57
CA LEU A 137 21.21 -11.46 12.59
C LEU A 137 21.74 -11.27 14.02
N LEU A 138 23.03 -11.53 14.26
CA LEU A 138 23.65 -11.37 15.57
C LEU A 138 24.82 -10.39 15.50
N SER A 139 25.05 -9.68 16.59
CA SER A 139 26.22 -8.84 16.77
C SER A 139 27.51 -9.69 16.79
N ARG A 140 28.66 -9.06 16.53
CA ARG A 140 29.95 -9.77 16.61
C ARG A 140 30.19 -10.36 18.01
N LYS A 141 29.72 -9.68 19.06
CA LYS A 141 29.85 -10.15 20.45
C LYS A 141 28.99 -11.41 20.66
N ALA A 142 27.72 -11.36 20.30
CA ALA A 142 26.81 -12.49 20.43
C ALA A 142 27.26 -13.72 19.61
N ALA A 143 27.81 -13.49 18.42
CA ALA A 143 28.34 -14.58 17.58
C ALA A 143 29.57 -15.28 18.18
N LYS A 144 30.41 -14.57 18.97
CA LYS A 144 31.57 -15.16 19.65
C LYS A 144 31.19 -15.97 20.89
N THR A 145 30.12 -15.59 21.58
CA THR A 145 29.68 -16.23 22.82
C THR A 145 28.57 -17.27 22.60
N GLY A 146 27.87 -17.19 21.47
CA GLY A 146 26.73 -18.04 21.16
C GLY A 146 27.08 -19.23 20.24
N LYS A 147 26.10 -20.11 20.04
CA LYS A 147 26.21 -21.28 19.14
C LYS A 147 26.00 -20.95 17.67
N LEU A 148 25.32 -19.84 17.37
CA LEU A 148 24.95 -19.46 16.00
C LEU A 148 25.92 -18.40 15.44
N PRO A 149 26.26 -18.47 14.14
CA PRO A 149 27.10 -17.48 13.50
C PRO A 149 26.41 -16.13 13.40
N GLY A 150 27.18 -15.04 13.39
CA GLY A 150 26.64 -13.68 13.27
C GLY A 150 25.87 -13.43 11.98
N ARG A 151 26.29 -14.11 10.90
CA ARG A 151 25.60 -14.13 9.60
C ARG A 151 25.09 -15.54 9.32
N ILE A 152 23.83 -15.60 8.95
CA ILE A 152 23.15 -16.86 8.64
C ILE A 152 22.72 -16.84 7.18
N GLN A 153 23.01 -17.94 6.50
CA GLN A 153 22.64 -18.12 5.11
C GLN A 153 21.29 -18.83 5.00
N PHE A 154 20.40 -18.32 4.17
CA PHE A 154 19.07 -18.86 3.95
C PHE A 154 18.83 -19.17 2.49
N VAL A 155 18.37 -20.37 2.21
CA VAL A 155 17.88 -20.75 0.89
C VAL A 155 16.56 -20.02 0.61
N LEU A 156 16.49 -19.33 -0.51
CA LEU A 156 15.31 -18.64 -0.96
C LEU A 156 14.51 -19.49 -1.93
N ALA A 157 13.18 -19.45 -1.83
CA ALA A 157 12.34 -20.10 -2.81
C ALA A 157 12.49 -19.40 -4.17
N ASN A 158 12.99 -20.12 -5.15
CA ASN A 158 12.96 -19.67 -6.54
C ASN A 158 11.61 -20.07 -7.15
N ASN A 159 10.74 -19.09 -7.35
CA ASN A 159 9.48 -19.34 -8.03
C ASN A 159 9.70 -19.26 -9.56
N TRP A 160 10.27 -20.33 -10.13
CA TRP A 160 10.56 -20.44 -11.56
C TRP A 160 9.32 -20.24 -12.47
N ARG A 161 8.10 -20.36 -11.93
CA ARG A 161 6.85 -20.05 -12.65
C ARG A 161 6.65 -18.54 -12.81
N ASP A 162 7.19 -17.71 -11.93
CA ASP A 162 7.17 -16.26 -12.04
C ASP A 162 8.47 -15.74 -12.68
N LYS A 163 8.50 -15.75 -14.02
CA LYS A 163 9.67 -15.30 -14.81
C LYS A 163 10.10 -13.87 -14.45
N LYS A 164 9.16 -12.99 -14.07
CA LYS A 164 9.48 -11.61 -13.67
C LYS A 164 10.19 -11.57 -12.32
N ALA A 165 9.69 -12.28 -11.32
CA ALA A 165 10.34 -12.38 -10.01
C ALA A 165 11.74 -13.02 -10.11
N GLY A 166 11.88 -14.06 -10.94
CA GLY A 166 13.17 -14.70 -11.20
C GLY A 166 14.20 -13.74 -11.85
N SER A 167 13.79 -12.96 -12.84
CA SER A 167 14.65 -11.97 -13.48
C SER A 167 15.08 -10.87 -12.49
N VAL A 168 14.16 -10.36 -11.68
CA VAL A 168 14.49 -9.37 -10.64
C VAL A 168 15.45 -9.94 -9.60
N LEU A 169 15.23 -11.19 -9.15
CA LEU A 169 16.09 -11.84 -8.17
C LEU A 169 17.52 -12.03 -8.72
N ARG A 170 17.66 -12.44 -9.98
CA ARG A 170 18.94 -12.54 -10.68
C ARG A 170 19.66 -11.19 -10.70
N ARG A 171 19.03 -10.14 -11.18
CA ARG A 171 19.61 -8.80 -11.25
C ARG A 171 19.99 -8.22 -9.87
N LEU A 172 19.21 -8.56 -8.82
CA LEU A 172 19.55 -8.20 -7.43
C LEU A 172 20.79 -8.95 -6.91
N ALA A 173 20.93 -10.22 -7.26
CA ALA A 173 22.11 -11.02 -6.90
C ALA A 173 23.37 -10.57 -7.65
N GLU A 174 23.24 -10.21 -8.93
CA GLU A 174 24.29 -9.64 -9.77
C GLU A 174 24.67 -8.19 -9.39
N GLY A 175 23.84 -7.52 -8.54
CA GLY A 175 24.07 -6.13 -8.12
C GLY A 175 23.70 -5.08 -9.17
N THR A 176 23.05 -5.45 -10.27
CA THR A 176 22.60 -4.53 -11.33
C THR A 176 21.38 -3.71 -10.94
N LEU A 177 20.65 -4.10 -9.88
CA LEU A 177 19.55 -3.33 -9.30
C LEU A 177 19.93 -2.81 -7.92
N LYS A 178 19.73 -1.52 -7.69
CA LYS A 178 19.93 -0.90 -6.39
C LYS A 178 18.87 -1.39 -5.40
N ARG A 179 19.32 -1.93 -4.29
CA ARG A 179 18.47 -2.50 -3.24
C ARG A 179 18.36 -1.57 -2.03
N GLY A 180 17.23 -1.64 -1.33
CA GLY A 180 16.98 -0.88 -0.10
C GLY A 180 17.01 -1.75 1.15
N VAL A 181 16.57 -1.18 2.28
CA VAL A 181 16.44 -1.89 3.56
C VAL A 181 15.44 -3.02 3.43
N ALA A 182 15.90 -4.26 3.55
CA ALA A 182 15.04 -5.44 3.49
C ALA A 182 14.24 -5.62 4.79
N SER A 183 13.19 -6.42 4.72
CA SER A 183 12.37 -6.76 5.88
C SER A 183 12.18 -8.26 5.97
N LEU A 184 12.59 -8.86 7.10
CA LEU A 184 12.26 -10.23 7.44
C LEU A 184 10.96 -10.25 8.24
N PHE A 185 10.02 -11.11 7.87
CA PHE A 185 8.75 -11.23 8.58
C PHE A 185 8.13 -12.61 8.46
N ARG A 186 7.30 -12.93 9.44
CA ARG A 186 6.57 -14.18 9.48
C ARG A 186 5.15 -13.99 8.93
N ALA A 187 4.74 -14.88 8.04
CA ALA A 187 3.36 -14.95 7.55
C ALA A 187 2.92 -16.42 7.45
N LYS A 188 1.78 -16.78 8.03
CA LYS A 188 1.21 -18.14 7.98
C LYS A 188 2.19 -19.26 8.35
N ARG A 189 2.98 -19.17 9.35
CA ARG A 189 4.01 -20.14 9.79
C ARG A 189 5.32 -20.13 8.95
N ASN A 190 5.40 -19.40 7.84
CA ASN A 190 6.62 -19.30 7.03
C ASN A 190 7.30 -17.95 7.25
N TRP A 191 8.63 -17.93 7.06
CA TRP A 191 9.42 -16.70 7.03
C TRP A 191 9.61 -16.23 5.60
N TYR A 192 9.62 -14.92 5.42
CA TYR A 192 9.79 -14.24 4.15
C TYR A 192 10.79 -13.10 4.30
N ILE A 193 11.53 -12.85 3.23
CA ILE A 193 12.29 -11.62 3.05
C ILE A 193 11.61 -10.78 1.98
N SER A 194 11.41 -9.50 2.26
CA SER A 194 10.96 -8.50 1.28
C SER A 194 12.09 -7.53 1.01
N ILE A 195 12.53 -7.45 -0.22
CA ILE A 195 13.67 -6.65 -0.66
C ILE A 195 13.15 -5.51 -1.54
N PRO A 196 13.17 -4.25 -1.06
CA PRO A 196 12.88 -3.10 -1.90
C PRO A 196 14.02 -2.90 -2.90
N TYR A 197 13.67 -2.52 -4.13
CA TYR A 197 14.63 -2.22 -5.18
C TYR A 197 14.14 -1.07 -6.06
N GLU A 198 15.08 -0.36 -6.67
CA GLU A 198 14.79 0.65 -7.67
C GLU A 198 14.63 -0.03 -9.02
N ALA A 199 13.42 0.03 -9.57
CA ALA A 199 13.14 -0.45 -10.91
C ALA A 199 13.27 0.71 -11.90
N GLU A 200 13.94 0.46 -13.01
CA GLU A 200 13.94 1.36 -14.15
C GLU A 200 12.52 1.45 -14.74
N PRO A 201 12.11 2.59 -15.29
CA PRO A 201 10.90 2.67 -16.10
C PRO A 201 11.00 1.65 -17.24
N ILE A 202 9.87 1.09 -17.62
CA ILE A 202 9.82 0.21 -18.80
C ILE A 202 10.01 1.14 -20.01
N SER A 203 11.13 1.00 -20.73
CA SER A 203 11.30 1.69 -21.99
C SER A 203 10.22 1.22 -22.96
N MET A 204 9.39 2.14 -23.41
CA MET A 204 8.39 1.89 -24.45
C MET A 204 8.94 2.46 -25.75
N GLU A 205 8.77 1.72 -26.83
CA GLU A 205 9.09 2.20 -28.20
C GLU A 205 8.13 3.31 -28.64
N GLU A 206 6.94 3.40 -28.01
CA GLU A 206 5.93 4.42 -28.27
C GLU A 206 6.01 5.54 -27.23
N ALA A 207 6.20 6.76 -27.70
CA ALA A 207 6.12 7.96 -26.86
C ALA A 207 4.66 8.24 -26.49
N PHE A 208 4.39 8.49 -25.22
CA PHE A 208 3.10 9.00 -24.78
C PHE A 208 3.05 10.52 -24.99
N GLU A 209 1.92 11.02 -25.44
CA GLU A 209 1.72 12.44 -25.70
C GLU A 209 1.26 13.16 -24.43
N PRO A 210 2.03 14.14 -23.92
CA PRO A 210 1.68 14.86 -22.68
C PRO A 210 0.34 15.58 -22.75
N ASP A 211 -0.08 16.00 -23.95
CA ASP A 211 -1.33 16.71 -24.17
C ASP A 211 -2.55 15.79 -24.23
N LEU A 212 -2.34 14.47 -24.36
CA LEU A 212 -3.40 13.49 -24.31
C LEU A 212 -3.67 13.06 -22.86
N VAL A 213 -4.77 13.54 -22.33
CA VAL A 213 -5.14 13.38 -20.93
C VAL A 213 -6.34 12.46 -20.78
N MET A 214 -6.21 11.50 -19.86
CA MET A 214 -7.29 10.65 -19.40
C MET A 214 -7.74 11.09 -18.01
N GLY A 215 -8.97 11.55 -17.88
CA GLY A 215 -9.61 11.81 -16.58
C GLY A 215 -10.26 10.55 -16.02
N VAL A 216 -10.08 10.30 -14.72
CA VAL A 216 -10.62 9.13 -14.01
C VAL A 216 -11.31 9.58 -12.73
N ALA A 217 -12.61 9.38 -12.65
CA ALA A 217 -13.44 9.66 -11.49
C ALA A 217 -13.75 8.37 -10.71
N PHE A 218 -13.87 8.49 -9.39
CA PHE A 218 -14.34 7.39 -8.53
C PHE A 218 -15.86 7.48 -8.41
N GLY A 219 -16.54 6.58 -9.10
CA GLY A 219 -17.98 6.61 -9.17
C GLY A 219 -18.70 6.30 -7.87
N SER A 220 -19.94 6.73 -7.81
CA SER A 220 -20.87 6.39 -6.74
C SER A 220 -21.57 5.05 -7.02
N ARG A 221 -21.79 4.71 -8.26
CA ARG A 221 -22.46 3.48 -8.73
C ARG A 221 -21.54 2.55 -9.51
N CYS A 222 -20.61 3.10 -10.27
CA CYS A 222 -19.50 2.34 -10.86
C CYS A 222 -18.26 2.44 -9.96
N ALA A 223 -17.32 1.55 -10.11
CA ALA A 223 -16.06 1.62 -9.37
C ALA A 223 -15.21 2.79 -9.86
N LEU A 224 -15.14 2.96 -11.18
CA LEU A 224 -14.40 4.00 -11.87
C LEU A 224 -15.14 4.40 -13.15
N ALA A 225 -15.14 5.67 -13.47
CA ALA A 225 -15.48 6.19 -14.80
C ALA A 225 -14.27 6.86 -15.42
N TYR A 226 -14.11 6.75 -16.73
CA TYR A 226 -13.01 7.39 -17.44
C TYR A 226 -13.49 8.12 -18.72
N ALA A 227 -12.77 9.18 -19.06
CA ALA A 227 -12.97 9.94 -20.27
C ALA A 227 -11.64 10.54 -20.76
N PHE A 228 -11.60 11.04 -21.98
CA PHE A 228 -10.41 11.65 -22.57
C PHE A 228 -10.68 13.09 -22.97
N ASN A 229 -9.64 13.93 -23.01
CA ASN A 229 -9.73 15.31 -23.51
C ASN A 229 -9.85 15.38 -25.03
N HIS A 230 -9.25 14.45 -25.75
CA HIS A 230 -9.11 14.43 -27.21
C HIS A 230 -10.12 13.52 -27.94
N SER A 231 -10.89 12.70 -27.22
CA SER A 231 -11.75 11.67 -27.81
C SER A 231 -13.10 11.58 -27.10
N PRO A 232 -14.20 11.28 -27.80
CA PRO A 232 -15.49 10.99 -27.18
C PRO A 232 -15.55 9.62 -26.51
N LYS A 233 -14.51 8.80 -26.64
CA LYS A 233 -14.43 7.48 -25.98
C LYS A 233 -14.59 7.65 -24.48
N ARG A 234 -15.36 6.76 -23.90
CA ARG A 234 -15.67 6.74 -22.48
C ARG A 234 -15.94 5.33 -21.98
N GLY A 235 -15.92 5.13 -20.70
CA GLY A 235 -16.33 3.86 -20.11
C GLY A 235 -16.46 3.94 -18.60
N GLU A 236 -17.19 2.96 -18.10
CA GLU A 236 -17.40 2.76 -16.67
C GLU A 236 -16.98 1.35 -16.29
N LEU A 237 -16.24 1.22 -15.21
CA LEU A 237 -15.96 -0.06 -14.56
C LEU A 237 -17.07 -0.33 -13.56
N GLY A 238 -17.83 -1.41 -13.76
CA GLY A 238 -18.91 -1.78 -12.86
C GLY A 238 -18.46 -1.96 -11.41
N GLY A 239 -19.30 -1.54 -10.47
CA GLY A 239 -19.12 -1.77 -9.04
C GLY A 239 -19.87 -2.98 -8.52
N GLU A 240 -20.63 -3.67 -9.38
CA GLU A 240 -21.54 -4.76 -8.99
C GLU A 240 -20.84 -5.92 -8.32
N GLU A 241 -19.66 -6.30 -8.79
CA GLU A 241 -18.85 -7.36 -8.18
C GLU A 241 -18.38 -6.96 -6.76
N ILE A 242 -18.00 -5.70 -6.57
CA ILE A 242 -17.62 -5.16 -5.26
C ILE A 242 -18.84 -5.17 -4.35
N PHE A 243 -19.98 -4.70 -4.84
CA PHE A 243 -21.22 -4.65 -4.10
C PHE A 243 -21.68 -6.05 -3.67
N SER A 244 -21.74 -7.00 -4.60
CA SER A 244 -22.11 -8.38 -4.34
C SER A 244 -21.18 -9.04 -3.33
N HIS A 245 -19.86 -8.85 -3.49
CA HIS A 245 -18.86 -9.38 -2.56
C HIS A 245 -19.00 -8.81 -1.16
N GLN A 246 -19.16 -7.49 -1.04
CA GLN A 246 -19.32 -6.82 0.25
C GLN A 246 -20.62 -7.23 0.96
N LYS A 247 -21.71 -7.41 0.21
CA LYS A 247 -22.98 -7.92 0.75
C LYS A 247 -22.80 -9.34 1.34
N LYS A 248 -22.15 -10.23 0.60
CA LYS A 248 -21.83 -11.60 1.08
C LYS A 248 -20.96 -11.57 2.35
N LEU A 249 -19.95 -10.71 2.39
CA LEU A 249 -19.10 -10.54 3.56
C LEU A 249 -19.86 -10.02 4.77
N LEU A 250 -20.75 -9.04 4.57
CA LEU A 250 -21.58 -8.50 5.64
C LEU A 250 -22.47 -9.57 6.26
N VAL A 251 -23.19 -10.33 5.43
CA VAL A 251 -24.02 -11.45 5.89
C VAL A 251 -23.19 -12.47 6.69
N ARG A 252 -22.02 -12.85 6.15
CA ARG A 252 -21.14 -13.80 6.84
C ARG A 252 -20.61 -13.28 8.18
N LYS A 253 -20.29 -11.99 8.23
CA LYS A 253 -19.89 -11.31 9.47
C LYS A 253 -20.99 -11.35 10.51
N MET A 254 -22.22 -11.05 10.14
CA MET A 254 -23.38 -11.11 11.03
C MET A 254 -23.61 -12.52 11.56
N GLN A 255 -23.54 -13.54 10.71
CA GLN A 255 -23.66 -14.95 11.13
C GLN A 255 -22.59 -15.33 12.16
N ILE A 256 -21.33 -14.97 11.94
CA ILE A 256 -20.24 -15.25 12.87
C ILE A 256 -20.49 -14.51 14.19
N GLN A 257 -20.93 -13.27 14.17
CA GLN A 257 -21.24 -12.50 15.38
C GLN A 257 -22.41 -13.09 16.17
N GLN A 258 -23.48 -13.53 15.49
CA GLN A 258 -24.62 -14.19 16.12
C GLN A 258 -24.20 -15.51 16.77
N GLN A 259 -23.42 -16.35 16.07
CA GLN A 259 -22.89 -17.60 16.62
C GLN A 259 -22.04 -17.37 17.86
N TYR A 260 -21.24 -16.28 17.90
CA TYR A 260 -20.44 -15.90 19.04
C TYR A 260 -21.30 -15.45 20.23
N ASN A 261 -22.30 -14.63 20.01
CA ASN A 261 -23.21 -14.16 21.06
C ASN A 261 -24.01 -15.32 21.67
N TRP A 262 -24.40 -16.27 20.84
CA TRP A 262 -25.16 -17.46 21.27
C TRP A 262 -24.34 -18.43 22.13
N SER A 263 -23.05 -18.53 21.88
CA SER A 263 -22.17 -19.44 22.60
C SER A 263 -21.89 -19.03 24.05
N GLY A 264 -22.32 -17.85 24.50
CA GLY A 264 -22.21 -17.36 25.88
C GLY A 264 -20.78 -17.29 26.44
N ARG A 265 -19.76 -17.52 25.61
CA ARG A 265 -18.36 -17.63 26.02
C ARG A 265 -17.75 -16.26 26.33
N LYS A 266 -17.77 -15.92 27.61
CA LYS A 266 -16.94 -14.85 28.18
C LYS A 266 -15.68 -15.51 28.76
N GLY A 267 -14.47 -14.97 28.46
CA GLY A 267 -13.21 -15.42 29.07
C GLY A 267 -12.31 -16.28 28.19
N HIS A 268 -11.67 -17.30 28.74
CA HIS A 268 -10.73 -18.19 28.04
C HIS A 268 -11.36 -18.84 26.80
N GLY A 269 -10.86 -18.47 25.61
CA GLY A 269 -11.41 -18.94 24.33
C GLY A 269 -11.84 -17.79 23.38
N ARG A 270 -11.79 -16.53 23.86
CA ARG A 270 -12.08 -15.36 23.03
C ARG A 270 -11.23 -15.33 21.74
N GLU A 271 -9.97 -15.72 21.82
CA GLU A 271 -9.08 -15.78 20.63
C GLU A 271 -9.58 -16.80 19.61
N ASN A 272 -10.02 -17.98 20.06
CA ASN A 272 -10.57 -19.01 19.18
C ASN A 272 -11.92 -18.59 18.56
N ALA A 273 -12.76 -17.91 19.34
CA ALA A 273 -14.04 -17.38 18.85
C ALA A 273 -13.86 -16.24 17.83
N LEU A 274 -12.82 -15.42 17.97
CA LEU A 274 -12.52 -14.33 17.03
C LEU A 274 -11.77 -14.80 15.78
N LYS A 275 -11.17 -16.00 15.79
CA LYS A 275 -10.41 -16.53 14.66
C LYS A 275 -11.19 -16.58 13.33
N PRO A 276 -12.46 -17.03 13.28
CA PRO A 276 -13.24 -16.98 12.04
C PRO A 276 -13.42 -15.55 11.50
N LEU A 277 -13.61 -14.58 12.40
CA LEU A 277 -13.76 -13.18 12.03
C LEU A 277 -12.44 -12.59 11.49
N GLN A 278 -11.30 -12.93 12.10
CA GLN A 278 -9.99 -12.55 11.63
C GLN A 278 -9.70 -13.10 10.22
N LEU A 279 -10.02 -14.37 9.98
CA LEU A 279 -9.91 -15.00 8.66
C LEU A 279 -10.80 -14.32 7.62
N LEU A 280 -12.01 -13.88 8.01
CA LEU A 280 -12.90 -13.15 7.13
C LEU A 280 -12.31 -11.79 6.75
N TYR A 281 -11.74 -11.04 7.70
CA TYR A 281 -11.06 -9.78 7.44
C TYR A 281 -9.80 -9.94 6.56
N GLU A 282 -9.06 -11.04 6.71
CA GLU A 282 -7.94 -11.33 5.81
C GLU A 282 -8.41 -11.61 4.38
N LYS A 283 -9.49 -12.37 4.21
CA LYS A 283 -10.10 -12.61 2.89
C LYS A 283 -10.57 -11.30 2.26
N GLU A 284 -11.23 -10.44 3.04
CA GLU A 284 -11.69 -9.14 2.56
C GLU A 284 -10.51 -8.26 2.12
N ARG A 285 -9.46 -8.16 2.94
CA ARG A 285 -8.25 -7.40 2.59
C ARG A 285 -7.60 -7.92 1.31
N ASN A 286 -7.48 -9.24 1.14
CA ASN A 286 -6.91 -9.84 -0.05
C ASN A 286 -7.78 -9.55 -1.29
N TYR A 287 -9.09 -9.65 -1.17
CA TYR A 287 -10.02 -9.31 -2.25
C TYR A 287 -9.89 -7.85 -2.67
N ARG A 288 -9.90 -6.91 -1.71
CA ARG A 288 -9.70 -5.48 -1.99
C ARG A 288 -8.37 -5.21 -2.71
N ASN A 289 -7.30 -5.86 -2.28
CA ASN A 289 -5.99 -5.70 -2.89
C ASN A 289 -5.96 -6.22 -4.33
N LEU A 290 -6.53 -7.39 -4.59
CA LEU A 290 -6.60 -7.99 -5.92
C LEU A 290 -7.51 -7.20 -6.87
N THR A 291 -8.65 -6.73 -6.38
CA THR A 291 -9.58 -5.91 -7.17
C THR A 291 -8.95 -4.56 -7.54
N ASN A 292 -8.31 -3.89 -6.57
CA ASN A 292 -7.59 -2.65 -6.85
C ASN A 292 -6.42 -2.85 -7.81
N GLU A 293 -5.72 -4.00 -7.73
CA GLU A 293 -4.64 -4.35 -8.67
C GLU A 293 -5.15 -4.51 -10.10
N ARG A 294 -6.30 -5.19 -10.26
CA ARG A 294 -6.95 -5.41 -11.55
C ARG A 294 -7.45 -4.09 -12.14
N TYR A 295 -8.11 -3.25 -11.35
CA TYR A 295 -8.62 -1.96 -11.80
C TYR A 295 -7.50 -0.99 -12.17
N ALA A 296 -6.45 -0.92 -11.36
CA ALA A 296 -5.28 -0.11 -11.69
C ALA A 296 -4.59 -0.56 -12.99
N LYS A 297 -4.45 -1.88 -13.19
CA LYS A 297 -3.91 -2.41 -14.44
C LYS A 297 -4.79 -2.01 -15.63
N TRP A 298 -6.09 -2.12 -15.51
CA TRP A 298 -7.02 -1.84 -16.59
C TRP A 298 -7.00 -0.36 -16.98
N ILE A 299 -7.04 0.56 -16.01
CA ILE A 299 -6.95 2.00 -16.27
C ILE A 299 -5.66 2.35 -17.02
N VAL A 300 -4.51 1.83 -16.57
CA VAL A 300 -3.23 2.09 -17.23
C VAL A 300 -3.17 1.49 -18.64
N GLU A 301 -3.72 0.30 -18.86
CA GLU A 301 -3.80 -0.30 -20.21
C GLU A 301 -4.71 0.50 -21.15
N ILE A 302 -5.80 1.10 -20.64
CA ILE A 302 -6.67 1.98 -21.41
C ILE A 302 -5.92 3.27 -21.78
N ALA A 303 -5.20 3.89 -20.82
CA ALA A 303 -4.40 5.08 -21.08
C ALA A 303 -3.32 4.81 -22.15
N LYS A 304 -2.61 3.69 -22.04
CA LYS A 304 -1.62 3.23 -23.02
C LYS A 304 -2.20 3.07 -24.43
N LYS A 305 -3.33 2.37 -24.55
CA LYS A 305 -4.01 2.15 -25.84
C LYS A 305 -4.49 3.44 -26.51
N ASN A 306 -4.61 4.52 -25.75
CA ASN A 306 -4.99 5.84 -26.27
C ASN A 306 -3.84 6.85 -26.18
N HIS A 307 -2.60 6.39 -26.04
CA HIS A 307 -1.35 7.18 -26.05
C HIS A 307 -1.32 8.35 -25.05
N CYS A 308 -2.11 8.25 -23.95
CA CYS A 308 -2.19 9.30 -22.95
C CYS A 308 -0.91 9.41 -22.14
N GLY A 309 -0.30 10.60 -22.16
CA GLY A 309 0.86 10.93 -21.32
C GLY A 309 0.48 11.27 -19.88
N VAL A 310 -0.78 11.65 -19.64
CA VAL A 310 -1.27 12.08 -18.33
C VAL A 310 -2.55 11.35 -17.94
N ILE A 311 -2.60 10.85 -16.70
CA ILE A 311 -3.84 10.37 -16.05
C ILE A 311 -4.17 11.34 -14.92
N ARG A 312 -5.32 12.01 -14.97
CA ARG A 312 -5.84 12.85 -13.89
C ARG A 312 -6.84 12.08 -13.05
N LEU A 313 -6.53 11.93 -11.77
CA LEU A 313 -7.35 11.21 -10.81
C LEU A 313 -8.07 12.17 -9.89
N GLU A 314 -9.32 11.85 -9.60
CA GLU A 314 -10.06 12.49 -8.53
C GLU A 314 -9.33 12.32 -7.19
N SER A 315 -9.04 13.44 -6.50
CA SER A 315 -8.51 13.47 -5.12
C SER A 315 -9.63 13.87 -4.15
N GLY A 316 -9.45 13.57 -2.87
CA GLY A 316 -10.38 13.94 -1.82
C GLY A 316 -11.29 12.82 -1.34
N HIS A 317 -12.01 13.09 -0.28
CA HIS A 317 -13.06 12.23 0.28
C HIS A 317 -14.40 12.80 -0.19
N ASN A 318 -15.02 12.16 -1.17
CA ASN A 318 -16.39 12.53 -1.51
C ASN A 318 -17.29 12.14 -0.34
N ASN A 319 -17.76 13.13 0.41
CA ASN A 319 -18.83 12.99 1.39
C ASN A 319 -20.16 12.80 0.64
N HIS A 320 -20.29 11.65 -0.06
CA HIS A 320 -21.60 11.27 -0.57
C HIS A 320 -22.46 10.79 0.60
N SER A 321 -23.29 11.66 1.11
CA SER A 321 -24.25 11.39 2.19
C SER A 321 -25.44 10.52 1.79
N GLY A 322 -25.52 10.07 0.54
CA GLY A 322 -26.63 9.27 0.00
C GLY A 322 -26.60 7.80 0.45
N LYS A 323 -27.68 7.35 1.03
CA LYS A 323 -27.85 6.08 1.77
C LYS A 323 -27.58 4.76 1.00
N PRO A 324 -27.88 4.52 -0.28
CA PRO A 324 -27.68 3.17 -0.83
C PRO A 324 -26.24 2.86 -1.28
N TYR A 325 -25.35 3.84 -1.40
CA TYR A 325 -24.04 3.72 -2.01
C TYR A 325 -22.87 3.67 -1.01
N ILE A 326 -23.16 3.50 0.29
CA ILE A 326 -22.16 3.43 1.37
C ILE A 326 -21.07 2.39 1.10
N ILE A 327 -21.37 1.32 0.39
CA ILE A 327 -20.42 0.22 0.12
C ILE A 327 -19.29 0.68 -0.79
N LEU A 328 -19.59 1.34 -1.91
CA LEU A 328 -18.57 1.88 -2.81
C LEU A 328 -17.87 3.11 -2.23
N ALA A 329 -18.59 3.95 -1.48
CA ALA A 329 -18.01 5.09 -0.77
C ALA A 329 -16.94 4.65 0.27
N ARG A 330 -17.10 3.47 0.88
CA ARG A 330 -16.14 2.87 1.82
C ARG A 330 -15.03 2.08 1.15
N TRP A 331 -15.02 1.99 -0.18
CA TRP A 331 -13.94 1.32 -0.88
C TRP A 331 -12.62 2.09 -0.70
N PRO A 332 -11.47 1.40 -0.55
CA PRO A 332 -10.18 2.06 -0.27
C PRO A 332 -9.62 2.77 -1.51
N ARG A 333 -10.21 3.91 -1.88
CA ARG A 333 -9.86 4.72 -3.06
C ARG A 333 -8.40 5.19 -3.02
N ALA A 334 -7.88 5.58 -1.85
CA ALA A 334 -6.48 5.97 -1.70
C ALA A 334 -5.51 4.84 -2.09
N ALA A 335 -5.82 3.59 -1.72
CA ALA A 335 -5.02 2.44 -2.12
C ALA A 335 -5.10 2.17 -3.63
N LEU A 336 -6.26 2.42 -4.26
CA LEU A 336 -6.43 2.29 -5.70
C LEU A 336 -5.67 3.39 -6.44
N ARG A 337 -5.78 4.67 -6.02
CA ARG A 337 -4.97 5.78 -6.59
C ARG A 337 -3.49 5.47 -6.57
N LYS A 338 -2.98 5.04 -5.40
CA LYS A 338 -1.58 4.65 -5.29
C LYS A 338 -1.19 3.57 -6.30
N LYS A 339 -2.01 2.53 -6.48
CA LYS A 339 -1.73 1.45 -7.42
C LYS A 339 -1.78 1.91 -8.89
N ILE A 340 -2.67 2.85 -9.22
CA ILE A 340 -2.72 3.46 -10.55
C ILE A 340 -1.43 4.24 -10.78
N ARG A 341 -1.02 5.09 -9.83
CA ARG A 341 0.23 5.84 -9.90
C ARG A 341 1.44 4.93 -10.06
N ASP A 342 1.59 3.94 -9.17
CA ASP A 342 2.72 3.00 -9.20
C ASP A 342 2.83 2.24 -10.54
N LYS A 343 1.70 1.98 -11.20
CA LYS A 343 1.69 1.31 -12.52
C LYS A 343 1.91 2.28 -13.68
N ALA A 344 1.31 3.46 -13.64
CA ALA A 344 1.45 4.48 -14.67
C ALA A 344 2.89 5.00 -14.77
N GLU A 345 3.52 5.29 -13.62
CA GLU A 345 4.93 5.67 -13.53
C GLU A 345 5.87 4.62 -14.14
N ALA A 346 5.51 3.34 -14.06
CA ALA A 346 6.31 2.26 -14.66
C ALA A 346 6.39 2.36 -16.19
N TYR A 347 5.44 3.03 -16.82
CA TYR A 347 5.38 3.26 -18.26
C TYR A 347 5.72 4.71 -18.63
N GLY A 348 6.10 5.56 -17.68
CA GLY A 348 6.37 6.97 -17.92
C GLY A 348 5.12 7.84 -18.07
N ILE A 349 3.93 7.34 -17.71
CA ILE A 349 2.68 8.11 -17.72
C ILE A 349 2.60 8.90 -16.41
N GLU A 350 2.43 10.21 -16.51
CA GLU A 350 2.27 11.09 -15.36
C GLU A 350 0.91 10.90 -14.69
N VAL A 351 0.86 10.95 -13.36
CA VAL A 351 -0.41 10.89 -12.61
C VAL A 351 -0.57 12.15 -11.77
N GLN A 352 -1.59 12.93 -12.09
CA GLN A 352 -1.99 14.14 -11.39
C GLN A 352 -3.25 13.87 -10.54
N GLU A 353 -3.26 14.31 -9.29
CA GLU A 353 -4.46 14.25 -8.44
C GLU A 353 -5.12 15.64 -8.38
N CYS A 354 -6.39 15.70 -8.75
CA CYS A 354 -7.18 16.93 -8.81
C CYS A 354 -8.32 16.88 -7.81
N ALA A 355 -8.55 17.98 -7.08
CA ALA A 355 -9.69 18.10 -6.18
C ALA A 355 -10.99 18.16 -6.99
N ALA A 356 -11.90 17.22 -6.73
CA ALA A 356 -13.13 17.09 -7.52
C ALA A 356 -14.34 17.80 -6.88
N ASP A 357 -14.17 18.41 -5.70
CA ASP A 357 -15.28 18.93 -4.90
C ASP A 357 -16.16 19.95 -5.64
N LYS A 358 -15.59 20.69 -6.58
CA LYS A 358 -16.33 21.65 -7.42
C LYS A 358 -16.53 21.15 -8.85
N ILE A 359 -15.71 20.21 -9.32
CA ILE A 359 -15.68 19.75 -10.72
C ILE A 359 -16.88 18.86 -11.04
N GLN A 360 -17.30 18.04 -10.10
CA GLN A 360 -18.42 17.12 -10.27
C GLN A 360 -19.75 17.83 -10.57
N PHE A 361 -19.89 19.10 -10.18
CA PHE A 361 -21.08 19.92 -10.36
C PHE A 361 -21.02 20.84 -11.59
N ARG A 362 -19.94 20.80 -12.35
CA ARG A 362 -19.81 21.56 -13.61
C ARG A 362 -20.22 20.72 -14.81
N CYS A 363 -20.84 21.35 -15.78
CA CYS A 363 -21.12 20.72 -17.04
C CYS A 363 -19.83 20.58 -17.86
N SER A 364 -19.48 19.36 -18.27
CA SER A 364 -18.28 19.11 -19.08
C SER A 364 -18.35 19.67 -20.51
N ARG A 365 -19.54 20.15 -20.97
CA ARG A 365 -19.74 20.75 -22.29
C ARG A 365 -19.66 22.27 -22.27
N CYS A 366 -20.32 22.93 -21.29
CA CYS A 366 -20.41 24.39 -21.26
C CYS A 366 -19.77 25.03 -20.01
N GLY A 367 -19.22 24.26 -19.08
CA GLY A 367 -18.59 24.77 -17.88
C GLY A 367 -19.53 25.32 -16.80
N ALA A 368 -20.84 25.44 -17.07
CA ALA A 368 -21.79 25.99 -16.11
C ALA A 368 -21.84 25.15 -14.85
N ALA A 369 -21.70 25.81 -13.69
CA ALA A 369 -21.91 25.21 -12.39
C ALA A 369 -23.40 25.02 -12.13
N GLN A 370 -23.76 23.94 -11.48
CA GLN A 370 -25.14 23.68 -11.05
C GLN A 370 -25.15 22.96 -9.71
N GLU A 371 -26.26 23.07 -8.98
CA GLU A 371 -26.40 22.37 -7.73
C GLU A 371 -26.52 20.86 -7.92
N PRO A 372 -25.97 20.06 -7.01
CA PRO A 372 -26.05 18.62 -7.08
C PRO A 372 -27.51 18.16 -6.93
N ALA A 373 -28.02 17.47 -7.93
CA ALA A 373 -29.29 16.75 -7.79
C ALA A 373 -29.03 15.48 -6.96
N GLU A 374 -29.43 15.50 -5.68
CA GLU A 374 -29.24 14.36 -4.78
C GLU A 374 -29.84 13.07 -5.36
N GLY A 375 -29.04 12.03 -5.39
CA GLY A 375 -29.46 10.68 -5.84
C GLY A 375 -29.61 10.48 -7.34
N ASN A 376 -29.35 11.49 -8.15
CA ASN A 376 -29.51 11.38 -9.60
C ASN A 376 -28.30 10.65 -10.22
N ARG A 377 -28.57 9.58 -10.98
CA ARG A 377 -27.54 8.85 -11.75
C ARG A 377 -27.12 9.62 -12.99
N TRP A 378 -28.05 10.38 -13.56
CA TRP A 378 -27.89 11.00 -14.86
C TRP A 378 -27.59 12.49 -14.71
N PHE A 379 -26.58 12.94 -15.42
CA PHE A 379 -26.25 14.35 -15.50
C PHE A 379 -27.07 15.02 -16.59
N ILE A 380 -27.74 16.11 -16.25
CA ILE A 380 -28.49 16.96 -17.18
C ILE A 380 -28.08 18.40 -16.88
N CYS A 381 -27.52 19.09 -17.84
CA CYS A 381 -27.20 20.50 -17.69
C CYS A 381 -28.42 21.37 -17.91
N ASN A 382 -28.73 22.22 -16.93
CA ASN A 382 -29.86 23.16 -17.01
C ASN A 382 -29.58 24.33 -17.97
N ASN A 383 -28.28 24.66 -18.20
CA ASN A 383 -27.87 25.76 -19.06
C ASN A 383 -27.86 25.37 -20.55
N CYS A 384 -27.17 24.31 -20.93
CA CYS A 384 -27.00 23.94 -22.34
C CYS A 384 -27.78 22.70 -22.79
N GLY A 385 -28.56 22.12 -21.90
CA GLY A 385 -29.34 20.90 -22.22
C GLY A 385 -28.51 19.60 -22.36
N TYR A 386 -27.19 19.64 -22.12
CA TYR A 386 -26.34 18.45 -22.23
C TYR A 386 -26.87 17.31 -21.36
N GLY A 387 -26.99 16.13 -21.93
CA GLY A 387 -27.62 14.98 -21.30
C GLY A 387 -29.14 14.84 -21.56
N LYS A 388 -29.85 15.92 -21.97
CA LYS A 388 -31.27 15.82 -22.42
C LYS A 388 -31.34 15.25 -23.83
N GLU A 389 -30.50 15.73 -24.75
CA GLU A 389 -30.52 15.36 -26.17
C GLU A 389 -30.05 13.92 -26.37
N GLU A 390 -29.10 13.46 -25.58
CA GLU A 390 -28.55 12.11 -25.71
C GLU A 390 -29.51 10.99 -25.24
N LYS A 391 -30.60 11.35 -24.54
CA LYS A 391 -31.69 10.41 -24.27
C LYS A 391 -32.35 9.85 -25.53
N LYS A 392 -32.30 10.60 -26.65
CA LYS A 392 -32.95 10.28 -27.91
C LYS A 392 -32.04 9.57 -28.92
N THR A 393 -30.73 9.56 -28.67
CA THR A 393 -29.74 8.93 -29.55
C THR A 393 -29.22 7.62 -28.96
N ALA A 394 -28.79 6.69 -29.82
CA ALA A 394 -28.25 5.39 -29.43
C ALA A 394 -26.99 5.45 -28.54
N GLY A 395 -26.47 6.67 -28.23
CA GLY A 395 -25.31 6.91 -27.39
C GLY A 395 -25.55 6.86 -25.88
N GLY A 396 -26.81 6.81 -25.42
CA GLY A 396 -27.18 6.61 -24.03
C GLY A 396 -27.04 7.87 -23.14
N PHE A 397 -27.46 7.71 -21.90
CA PHE A 397 -27.46 8.78 -20.90
C PHE A 397 -26.04 9.18 -20.46
N ILE A 398 -25.84 10.45 -20.11
CA ILE A 398 -24.63 10.94 -19.46
C ILE A 398 -24.72 10.64 -17.96
N SER A 399 -23.79 9.84 -17.43
CA SER A 399 -23.71 9.65 -15.97
C SER A 399 -22.98 10.83 -15.30
N VAL A 400 -23.30 11.07 -14.04
CA VAL A 400 -22.59 12.07 -13.20
C VAL A 400 -21.11 11.69 -13.13
N ASP A 401 -20.81 10.42 -12.98
CA ASP A 401 -19.44 9.90 -12.86
C ASP A 401 -18.64 10.13 -14.18
N TYR A 402 -19.29 9.95 -15.35
CA TYR A 402 -18.66 10.28 -16.64
C TYR A 402 -18.44 11.78 -16.80
N ASN A 403 -19.45 12.62 -16.45
CA ASN A 403 -19.29 14.08 -16.51
C ASN A 403 -18.08 14.53 -15.67
N THR A 404 -17.93 13.98 -14.47
CA THR A 404 -16.78 14.24 -13.60
C THR A 404 -15.47 13.81 -14.25
N ALA A 405 -15.42 12.59 -14.82
CA ALA A 405 -14.22 12.10 -15.52
C ALA A 405 -13.85 12.98 -16.72
N ARG A 406 -14.84 13.46 -17.49
CA ARG A 406 -14.61 14.36 -18.61
C ARG A 406 -14.08 15.72 -18.13
N ASN A 407 -14.62 16.26 -17.06
CA ASN A 407 -14.12 17.49 -16.46
C ASN A 407 -12.66 17.33 -16.00
N LEU A 408 -12.31 16.20 -15.36
CA LEU A 408 -10.93 15.91 -14.98
C LEU A 408 -10.00 15.84 -16.19
N ALA A 409 -10.46 15.27 -17.32
CA ALA A 409 -9.67 15.18 -18.53
C ALA A 409 -9.34 16.56 -19.13
N VAL A 410 -10.25 17.53 -19.06
CA VAL A 410 -10.10 18.90 -19.61
C VAL A 410 -9.68 19.94 -18.57
N TRP A 411 -9.40 19.53 -17.33
CA TRP A 411 -8.99 20.41 -16.24
C TRP A 411 -7.78 21.26 -16.58
N GLU A 412 -7.87 22.57 -16.40
CA GLU A 412 -6.77 23.51 -16.53
C GLU A 412 -6.28 24.00 -15.15
N GLU A 413 -5.00 24.33 -15.02
CA GLU A 413 -4.44 24.83 -13.75
C GLU A 413 -5.07 26.16 -13.30
N LYS A 414 -5.63 26.93 -14.21
CA LYS A 414 -6.34 28.19 -13.94
C LYS A 414 -7.58 27.99 -13.04
N ASP A 415 -8.11 26.76 -12.97
CA ASP A 415 -9.24 26.40 -12.12
C ASP A 415 -8.87 26.14 -10.64
N ARG A 416 -7.57 26.24 -10.27
CA ARG A 416 -7.10 26.07 -8.88
C ARG A 416 -7.46 27.21 -7.94
N GLY A 417 -7.91 28.33 -8.44
CA GLY A 417 -8.07 29.60 -7.74
C GLY A 417 -9.50 30.06 -7.48
N ILE A 418 -10.50 29.17 -7.54
CA ILE A 418 -11.90 29.54 -7.24
C ILE A 418 -12.43 28.69 -6.08
#